data_3d7e3e0a39506842f7aabb81abf5ae68
#
_entry.id   3d7e3e0a39506842f7aabb81abf5ae68
#
_cell.length_a   1.000
_cell.length_b   1.000
_cell.length_c   1.000
_cell.angle_alpha   90.00
_cell.angle_beta   90.00
_cell.angle_gamma   90.00
#
_symmetry.space_group_name_H-M   'P 1'
#
loop_
_entity.id
_entity.type
_entity.pdbx_description
1 polymer ?
#
loop_
_entity_poly.entity_id
_entity_poly.type
_entity_poly.pdbx_seq_one_letter_code
_entity_poly.pdbx_strand_id
1 'polypeptide(L)'
;GGFDGKMTELREVVIVDAVRTASGKREGQLSKARSDDMLAACLKALVNRTKIDANQIEDVVSVCNTQFGDLAGNLARIALLEAGYPISVAGVTLNRFCASGMTGVQFAATEIMTGNADFTVGGGVENMSKYAMGVADGVVNSLAGAKVYKKYPITNMGLAGEAVGEKYKIP
;
A
#
# COMPACT_ATOMS: atom_id res chain seq x y z
N GLY A 1 -18.70 -33.50 7.02
CA GLY A 1 -17.44 -33.31 7.69
C GLY A 1 -17.58 -32.17 8.68
N GLY A 2 -17.62 -32.51 10.00
CA GLY A 2 -17.72 -31.51 11.04
C GLY A 2 -16.43 -30.70 11.16
N PHE A 3 -16.58 -29.39 11.29
CA PHE A 3 -15.52 -28.49 11.73
C PHE A 3 -15.14 -28.90 13.16
N ASP A 4 -13.98 -29.48 13.39
CA ASP A 4 -13.55 -29.97 14.70
C ASP A 4 -13.12 -28.86 15.67
N GLY A 5 -13.39 -27.60 15.35
CA GLY A 5 -13.24 -26.44 16.24
C GLY A 5 -11.85 -26.19 16.81
N LYS A 6 -10.80 -26.87 16.31
CA LYS A 6 -9.43 -26.56 16.72
C LYS A 6 -9.02 -25.22 16.13
N MET A 7 -8.96 -24.20 16.97
CA MET A 7 -8.31 -22.94 16.61
C MET A 7 -6.83 -23.23 16.36
N THR A 8 -6.38 -23.00 15.14
CA THR A 8 -4.94 -22.99 14.85
C THR A 8 -4.33 -21.82 15.62
N GLU A 9 -3.35 -22.10 16.45
CA GLU A 9 -2.61 -21.05 17.15
C GLU A 9 -1.89 -20.18 16.12
N LEU A 10 -2.13 -18.87 16.17
CA LEU A 10 -1.49 -17.93 15.29
C LEU A 10 -0.03 -17.74 15.69
N ARG A 11 0.85 -17.63 14.71
CA ARG A 11 2.28 -17.38 14.95
C ARG A 11 2.49 -15.96 15.43
N GLU A 12 3.51 -15.77 16.28
CA GLU A 12 3.99 -14.45 16.67
C GLU A 12 4.61 -13.74 15.47
N VAL A 13 4.34 -12.44 15.34
CA VAL A 13 4.90 -11.58 14.28
C VAL A 13 5.65 -10.44 14.91
N VAL A 14 6.85 -10.17 14.43
CA VAL A 14 7.70 -9.07 14.88
C VAL A 14 8.09 -8.17 13.70
N ILE A 15 8.21 -6.88 13.95
CA ILE A 15 8.74 -5.93 13.00
C ILE A 15 10.25 -5.83 13.22
N VAL A 16 11.02 -6.24 12.24
CA VAL A 16 12.50 -6.29 12.33
C VAL A 16 13.10 -4.92 12.04
N ASP A 17 12.62 -4.21 11.05
CA ASP A 17 13.06 -2.86 10.68
C ASP A 17 11.96 -2.11 9.93
N ALA A 18 12.10 -0.78 9.85
CA ALA A 18 11.24 0.08 9.07
C ALA A 18 12.05 1.23 8.47
N VAL A 19 11.78 1.55 7.21
CA VAL A 19 12.47 2.63 6.49
C VAL A 19 11.46 3.45 5.67
N ARG A 20 11.82 4.68 5.38
CA ARG A 20 11.07 5.53 4.46
C ARG A 20 11.98 6.49 3.72
N THR A 21 11.53 7.00 2.60
CA THR A 21 12.09 8.20 1.97
C THR A 21 11.67 9.46 2.72
N ALA A 22 12.28 10.60 2.41
CA ALA A 22 11.76 11.89 2.88
C ALA A 22 10.34 12.12 2.35
N SER A 23 9.52 12.83 3.11
CA SER A 23 8.25 13.35 2.61
C SER A 23 8.51 14.50 1.65
N GLY A 24 8.08 14.36 0.40
CA GLY A 24 8.25 15.37 -0.63
C GLY A 24 7.29 16.54 -0.45
N LYS A 25 7.76 17.73 -0.79
CA LYS A 25 6.89 18.90 -0.98
C LYS A 25 6.30 18.85 -2.40
N ARG A 26 5.08 19.34 -2.56
CA ARG A 26 4.48 19.54 -3.89
C ARG A 26 5.43 20.32 -4.79
N GLU A 27 5.65 19.82 -6.01
CA GLU A 27 6.60 20.38 -6.98
C GLU A 27 8.06 20.47 -6.48
N GLY A 28 8.38 19.75 -5.39
CA GLY A 28 9.70 19.73 -4.80
C GLY A 28 10.66 18.72 -5.45
N GLN A 29 11.74 18.41 -4.77
CA GLN A 29 12.84 17.58 -5.30
C GLN A 29 12.39 16.18 -5.75
N LEU A 30 11.37 15.60 -5.09
CA LEU A 30 10.86 14.26 -5.44
C LEU A 30 9.84 14.27 -6.58
N SER A 31 9.44 15.44 -7.11
CA SER A 31 8.45 15.53 -8.19
C SER A 31 8.90 14.87 -9.50
N LYS A 32 10.22 14.78 -9.72
CA LYS A 32 10.82 14.13 -10.89
C LYS A 32 11.24 12.69 -10.65
N ALA A 33 11.21 12.23 -9.39
CA ALA A 33 11.57 10.87 -9.06
C ALA A 33 10.50 9.90 -9.59
N ARG A 34 10.92 8.74 -10.03
CA ARG A 34 10.00 7.64 -10.32
C ARG A 34 9.53 7.02 -9.01
N SER A 35 8.27 6.65 -8.97
CA SER A 35 7.65 6.13 -7.76
C SER A 35 8.14 4.71 -7.43
N ASP A 36 8.33 3.89 -8.45
CA ASP A 36 8.92 2.56 -8.36
C ASP A 36 10.36 2.60 -7.82
N ASP A 37 11.20 3.54 -8.31
CA ASP A 37 12.57 3.76 -7.79
C ASP A 37 12.57 4.13 -6.29
N MET A 38 11.62 4.96 -5.85
CA MET A 38 11.52 5.33 -4.43
C MET A 38 11.18 4.12 -3.55
N LEU A 39 10.26 3.28 -3.99
CA LEU A 39 9.94 2.04 -3.29
C LEU A 39 11.11 1.07 -3.33
N ALA A 40 11.75 0.90 -4.49
CA ALA A 40 12.94 0.05 -4.63
C ALA A 40 14.09 0.49 -3.72
N ALA A 41 14.29 1.79 -3.54
CA ALA A 41 15.28 2.32 -2.60
C ALA A 41 14.99 1.90 -1.15
N CYS A 42 13.73 1.93 -0.73
CA CYS A 42 13.32 1.45 0.58
C CYS A 42 13.55 -0.06 0.73
N LEU A 43 13.17 -0.86 -0.27
CA LEU A 43 13.38 -2.31 -0.27
C LEU A 43 14.87 -2.66 -0.17
N LYS A 44 15.74 -2.00 -0.95
CA LYS A 44 17.20 -2.15 -0.85
C LYS A 44 17.71 -1.79 0.55
N ALA A 45 17.21 -0.70 1.12
CA ALA A 45 17.64 -0.26 2.45
C ALA A 45 17.28 -1.27 3.54
N LEU A 46 16.10 -1.90 3.47
CA LEU A 46 15.68 -2.95 4.42
C LEU A 46 16.67 -4.11 4.43
N VAL A 47 16.97 -4.69 3.29
CA VAL A 47 17.92 -5.81 3.17
C VAL A 47 19.33 -5.39 3.62
N ASN A 48 19.79 -4.21 3.20
CA ASN A 48 21.11 -3.71 3.58
C ASN A 48 21.27 -3.47 5.08
N ARG A 49 20.23 -3.02 5.76
CA ARG A 49 20.26 -2.71 7.20
C ARG A 49 20.08 -3.95 8.05
N THR A 50 19.12 -4.80 7.70
CA THR A 50 18.81 -6.02 8.47
C THR A 50 19.78 -7.15 8.23
N LYS A 51 20.51 -7.13 7.09
CA LYS A 51 21.36 -8.22 6.60
C LYS A 51 20.60 -9.54 6.36
N ILE A 52 19.28 -9.48 6.24
CA ILE A 52 18.48 -10.63 5.82
C ILE A 52 18.85 -10.97 4.38
N ASP A 53 19.01 -12.25 4.10
CA ASP A 53 19.14 -12.73 2.72
C ASP A 53 17.81 -12.49 1.99
N ALA A 54 17.85 -11.74 0.91
CA ALA A 54 16.66 -11.45 0.09
C ALA A 54 15.99 -12.72 -0.45
N ASN A 55 16.70 -13.85 -0.54
CA ASN A 55 16.13 -15.14 -0.91
C ASN A 55 15.15 -15.71 0.14
N GLN A 56 15.18 -15.20 1.36
CA GLN A 56 14.28 -15.60 2.42
C GLN A 56 12.95 -14.80 2.42
N ILE A 57 12.91 -13.68 1.69
CA ILE A 57 11.70 -12.88 1.57
C ILE A 57 10.76 -13.55 0.58
N GLU A 58 9.53 -13.80 0.98
CA GLU A 58 8.56 -14.58 0.21
C GLU A 58 7.54 -13.68 -0.49
N ASP A 59 7.12 -12.59 0.15
CA ASP A 59 6.19 -11.64 -0.47
C ASP A 59 6.49 -10.18 -0.08
N VAL A 60 6.16 -9.29 -1.02
CA VAL A 60 6.14 -7.83 -0.83
C VAL A 60 4.72 -7.33 -1.04
N VAL A 61 4.05 -7.01 0.05
CA VAL A 61 2.71 -6.42 0.04
C VAL A 61 2.84 -4.91 -0.06
N SER A 62 2.86 -4.39 -1.27
CA SER A 62 2.92 -2.95 -1.50
C SER A 62 1.53 -2.34 -1.63
N VAL A 63 1.44 -1.07 -1.36
CA VAL A 63 0.21 -0.31 -1.49
C VAL A 63 0.43 0.97 -2.28
N CYS A 64 -0.58 1.33 -3.06
CA CYS A 64 -0.63 2.57 -3.81
C CYS A 64 -2.08 2.94 -4.07
N ASN A 65 -2.43 4.18 -3.78
CA ASN A 65 -3.78 4.69 -4.03
C ASN A 65 -3.97 5.05 -5.52
N THR A 66 -3.03 5.82 -6.06
CA THR A 66 -3.07 6.30 -7.44
C THR A 66 -2.35 5.33 -8.36
N GLN A 67 -3.00 4.24 -8.74
CA GLN A 67 -2.40 3.22 -9.63
C GLN A 67 -2.41 3.70 -11.09
N PHE A 68 -1.59 4.70 -11.36
CA PHE A 68 -1.45 5.35 -12.66
C PHE A 68 0.02 5.66 -12.98
N GLY A 69 0.41 5.63 -14.25
CA GLY A 69 1.78 5.90 -14.69
C GLY A 69 2.79 4.92 -14.08
N ASP A 70 3.85 5.41 -13.46
CA ASP A 70 4.87 4.59 -12.77
C ASP A 70 4.43 4.06 -11.38
N LEU A 71 3.17 4.31 -11.02
CA LEU A 71 2.48 3.67 -9.90
C LEU A 71 1.53 2.55 -10.36
N ALA A 72 1.39 2.34 -11.67
CA ALA A 72 0.49 1.36 -12.26
C ALA A 72 1.13 -0.04 -12.38
N GLY A 73 0.34 -0.96 -12.88
CA GLY A 73 0.72 -2.37 -12.99
C GLY A 73 0.80 -3.02 -11.61
N ASN A 74 1.69 -3.96 -11.44
CA ASN A 74 2.02 -4.48 -10.11
C ASN A 74 3.28 -3.77 -9.59
N LEU A 75 3.08 -2.60 -8.98
CA LEU A 75 4.13 -1.76 -8.44
C LEU A 75 5.07 -2.51 -7.48
N ALA A 76 4.52 -3.38 -6.62
CA ALA A 76 5.31 -4.23 -5.74
C ALA A 76 6.31 -5.07 -6.53
N ARG A 77 5.82 -5.75 -7.57
CA ARG A 77 6.66 -6.62 -8.40
C ARG A 77 7.72 -5.85 -9.16
N ILE A 78 7.39 -4.69 -9.69
CA ILE A 78 8.36 -3.84 -10.40
C ILE A 78 9.45 -3.39 -9.43
N ALA A 79 9.06 -2.81 -8.30
CA ALA A 79 10.01 -2.25 -7.34
C ALA A 79 10.91 -3.30 -6.69
N LEU A 80 10.41 -4.50 -6.38
CA LEU A 80 11.25 -5.56 -5.81
C LEU A 80 12.29 -6.07 -6.80
N LEU A 81 11.95 -6.17 -8.09
CA LEU A 81 12.91 -6.54 -9.14
C LEU A 81 13.97 -5.46 -9.34
N GLU A 82 13.58 -4.18 -9.34
CA GLU A 82 14.49 -3.03 -9.38
C GLU A 82 15.39 -2.96 -8.13
N ALA A 83 14.86 -3.37 -6.98
CA ALA A 83 15.63 -3.51 -5.76
C ALA A 83 16.66 -4.63 -5.82
N GLY A 84 16.59 -5.50 -6.82
CA GLY A 84 17.47 -6.66 -6.98
C GLY A 84 17.05 -7.86 -6.13
N TYR A 85 15.80 -7.94 -5.71
CA TYR A 85 15.28 -9.12 -5.04
C TYR A 85 15.21 -10.30 -6.03
N PRO A 86 15.28 -11.53 -5.53
CA PRO A 86 15.16 -12.73 -6.39
C PRO A 86 13.83 -12.77 -7.13
N ILE A 87 13.82 -13.36 -8.31
CA ILE A 87 12.61 -13.54 -9.13
C ILE A 87 11.55 -14.43 -8.45
N SER A 88 11.95 -15.20 -7.46
CA SER A 88 11.06 -16.04 -6.64
C SER A 88 10.19 -15.26 -5.68
N VAL A 89 10.59 -14.04 -5.30
CA VAL A 89 9.83 -13.20 -4.38
C VAL A 89 8.53 -12.75 -5.03
N ALA A 90 7.40 -13.05 -4.42
CA ALA A 90 6.10 -12.59 -4.90
C ALA A 90 5.91 -11.10 -4.59
N GLY A 91 4.92 -10.48 -5.22
CA GLY A 91 4.56 -9.11 -4.94
C GLY A 91 3.11 -8.82 -5.30
N VAL A 92 2.41 -8.10 -4.44
CA VAL A 92 1.04 -7.67 -4.66
C VAL A 92 0.91 -6.17 -4.39
N THR A 93 0.09 -5.49 -5.20
CA THR A 93 -0.21 -4.07 -5.00
C THR A 93 -1.69 -3.91 -4.64
N LEU A 94 -1.93 -3.31 -3.48
CA LEU A 94 -3.26 -3.13 -2.91
C LEU A 94 -3.65 -1.65 -2.84
N ASN A 95 -4.94 -1.41 -2.80
CA ASN A 95 -5.52 -0.08 -2.59
C ASN A 95 -6.64 -0.15 -1.55
N ARG A 96 -6.52 0.66 -0.51
CA ARG A 96 -7.57 0.95 0.48
C ARG A 96 -7.57 2.45 0.78
N PHE A 97 -7.37 3.27 -0.25
CA PHE A 97 -7.25 4.72 -0.14
C PHE A 97 -6.26 5.14 0.97
N CYS A 98 -6.60 6.12 1.79
CA CYS A 98 -5.73 6.65 2.85
C CYS A 98 -5.34 5.60 3.91
N ALA A 99 -6.06 4.47 4.02
CA ALA A 99 -5.74 3.38 4.93
C ALA A 99 -4.77 2.34 4.33
N SER A 100 -4.33 2.54 3.09
CA SER A 100 -3.51 1.56 2.35
C SER A 100 -2.23 1.21 3.09
N GLY A 101 -1.48 2.18 3.62
CA GLY A 101 -0.20 1.92 4.29
C GLY A 101 -0.33 0.93 5.44
N MET A 102 -1.31 1.14 6.32
CA MET A 102 -1.62 0.20 7.40
C MET A 102 -2.05 -1.17 6.86
N THR A 103 -2.86 -1.19 5.80
CA THR A 103 -3.34 -2.44 5.17
C THR A 103 -2.19 -3.29 4.65
N GLY A 104 -1.19 -2.68 4.00
CA GLY A 104 -0.02 -3.42 3.52
C GLY A 104 0.74 -4.12 4.65
N VAL A 105 0.97 -3.41 5.76
CA VAL A 105 1.60 -3.99 6.95
C VAL A 105 0.74 -5.10 7.57
N GLN A 106 -0.57 -4.89 7.69
CA GLN A 106 -1.48 -5.90 8.24
C GLN A 106 -1.52 -7.17 7.39
N PHE A 107 -1.54 -7.05 6.08
CA PHE A 107 -1.57 -8.22 5.20
C PHE A 107 -0.26 -8.99 5.27
N ALA A 108 0.88 -8.30 5.18
CA ALA A 108 2.20 -8.91 5.35
C ALA A 108 2.32 -9.65 6.71
N ALA A 109 1.84 -9.03 7.79
CA ALA A 109 1.80 -9.66 9.10
C ALA A 109 0.86 -10.89 9.13
N THR A 110 -0.30 -10.81 8.49
CA THR A 110 -1.25 -11.92 8.45
C THR A 110 -0.67 -13.16 7.76
N GLU A 111 0.10 -12.99 6.70
CA GLU A 111 0.78 -14.11 6.04
C GLU A 111 1.70 -14.87 7.00
N ILE A 112 2.47 -14.13 7.82
CA ILE A 112 3.32 -14.77 8.83
C ILE A 112 2.48 -15.43 9.93
N MET A 113 1.44 -14.73 10.44
CA MET A 113 0.58 -15.25 11.49
C MET A 113 -0.09 -16.57 11.10
N THR A 114 -0.49 -16.70 9.85
CA THR A 114 -1.16 -17.91 9.32
C THR A 114 -0.18 -18.99 8.89
N GLY A 115 1.13 -18.74 8.92
CA GLY A 115 2.16 -19.68 8.48
C GLY A 115 2.30 -19.79 6.96
N ASN A 116 1.73 -18.83 6.21
CA ASN A 116 1.85 -18.78 4.75
C ASN A 116 3.24 -18.31 4.29
N ALA A 117 3.89 -17.49 5.12
CA ALA A 117 5.26 -17.00 4.89
C ALA A 117 6.02 -16.88 6.23
N ASP A 118 7.35 -16.82 6.16
CA ASP A 118 8.23 -16.55 7.29
C ASP A 118 8.75 -15.10 7.29
N PHE A 119 9.02 -14.56 6.10
CA PHE A 119 9.51 -13.19 5.93
C PHE A 119 8.70 -12.47 4.85
N THR A 120 8.09 -11.37 5.23
CA THR A 120 7.31 -10.51 4.33
C THR A 120 7.69 -9.04 4.49
N VAL A 121 7.41 -8.24 3.49
CA VAL A 121 7.57 -6.78 3.55
C VAL A 121 6.23 -6.12 3.28
N GLY A 122 5.80 -5.25 4.19
CA GLY A 122 4.57 -4.45 4.04
C GLY A 122 4.88 -2.97 3.95
N GLY A 123 4.34 -2.28 2.96
CA GLY A 123 4.56 -0.83 2.79
C GLY A 123 4.04 -0.35 1.45
N GLY A 124 4.51 0.79 0.97
CA GLY A 124 4.11 1.29 -0.33
C GLY A 124 4.62 2.68 -0.64
N VAL A 125 4.12 3.25 -1.71
CA VAL A 125 4.50 4.59 -2.17
C VAL A 125 3.31 5.32 -2.77
N GLU A 126 3.29 6.63 -2.56
CA GLU A 126 2.40 7.56 -3.25
C GLU A 126 3.21 8.79 -3.64
N ASN A 127 3.10 9.23 -4.88
CA ASN A 127 3.83 10.40 -5.38
C ASN A 127 2.87 11.50 -5.85
N MET A 128 2.31 12.22 -4.90
CA MET A 128 1.34 13.29 -5.16
C MET A 128 1.97 14.55 -5.76
N SER A 129 3.30 14.67 -5.76
CA SER A 129 4.02 15.74 -6.48
C SER A 129 4.01 15.51 -7.99
N LYS A 130 3.95 14.24 -8.41
CA LYS A 130 3.92 13.84 -9.83
C LYS A 130 2.50 13.57 -10.29
N TYR A 131 1.73 12.88 -9.47
CA TYR A 131 0.34 12.52 -9.71
C TYR A 131 -0.54 13.16 -8.65
N ALA A 132 -1.02 14.37 -8.93
CA ALA A 132 -1.87 15.10 -7.99
C ALA A 132 -3.12 14.30 -7.61
N MET A 133 -3.63 14.56 -6.41
CA MET A 133 -4.91 14.01 -5.99
C MET A 133 -5.98 14.35 -7.04
N GLY A 134 -6.73 13.35 -7.47
CA GLY A 134 -7.73 13.51 -8.51
C GLY A 134 -7.23 13.32 -9.94
N VAL A 135 -5.93 13.15 -10.19
CA VAL A 135 -5.43 12.89 -11.56
C VAL A 135 -6.04 11.61 -12.15
N ALA A 136 -6.34 10.64 -11.29
CA ALA A 136 -7.03 9.41 -11.65
C ALA A 136 -8.56 9.53 -11.58
N ASP A 137 -9.11 10.68 -11.20
CA ASP A 137 -10.56 10.84 -10.99
C ASP A 137 -11.36 10.66 -12.29
N GLY A 138 -10.78 11.02 -13.43
CA GLY A 138 -11.37 10.72 -14.73
C GLY A 138 -11.54 9.21 -14.97
N VAL A 139 -10.66 8.40 -14.41
CA VAL A 139 -10.73 6.94 -14.44
C VAL A 139 -11.61 6.42 -13.29
N VAL A 140 -11.49 7.01 -12.11
CA VAL A 140 -12.24 6.60 -10.90
C VAL A 140 -13.71 6.97 -11.01
N ASN A 141 -14.07 8.13 -11.55
CA ASN A 141 -15.46 8.52 -11.78
C ASN A 141 -16.18 7.59 -12.77
N SER A 142 -15.45 6.94 -13.67
CA SER A 142 -16.01 5.91 -14.53
C SER A 142 -16.27 4.59 -13.78
N LEU A 143 -15.63 4.38 -12.63
CA LEU A 143 -15.76 3.16 -11.82
C LEU A 143 -16.90 3.23 -10.80
N ALA A 144 -17.28 4.44 -10.35
CA ALA A 144 -18.44 4.62 -9.52
C ALA A 144 -19.70 4.57 -10.38
N GLY A 145 -20.17 3.38 -10.68
CA GLY A 145 -21.37 3.16 -11.48
C GLY A 145 -22.57 3.94 -10.93
N ALA A 146 -23.41 4.45 -11.80
CA ALA A 146 -24.59 5.28 -11.47
C ALA A 146 -25.49 4.68 -10.37
N LYS A 147 -25.49 3.36 -10.20
CA LYS A 147 -26.27 2.67 -9.15
C LYS A 147 -25.77 2.97 -7.75
N VAL A 148 -24.45 3.13 -7.56
CA VAL A 148 -23.86 3.46 -6.26
C VAL A 148 -24.28 4.88 -5.85
N TYR A 149 -24.18 5.85 -6.76
CA TYR A 149 -24.62 7.23 -6.51
C TYR A 149 -26.11 7.37 -6.24
N LYS A 150 -26.94 6.46 -6.78
CA LYS A 150 -28.39 6.44 -6.48
C LYS A 150 -28.67 5.96 -5.04
N LYS A 151 -27.79 5.12 -4.49
CA LYS A 151 -27.98 4.51 -3.18
C LYS A 151 -27.28 5.27 -2.06
N TYR A 152 -26.13 5.86 -2.36
CA TYR A 152 -25.29 6.53 -1.38
C TYR A 152 -24.95 7.96 -1.83
N PRO A 153 -25.01 8.96 -0.94
CA PRO A 153 -24.63 10.33 -1.25
C PRO A 153 -23.09 10.45 -1.29
N ILE A 154 -22.49 9.90 -2.34
CA ILE A 154 -21.03 9.96 -2.52
C ILE A 154 -20.64 11.38 -2.92
N THR A 155 -19.78 12.00 -2.13
CA THR A 155 -19.26 13.34 -2.35
C THR A 155 -17.77 13.39 -2.00
N ASN A 156 -17.10 14.53 -2.24
CA ASN A 156 -15.72 14.68 -1.81
C ASN A 156 -15.61 14.76 -0.27
N MET A 157 -14.44 14.47 0.26
CA MET A 157 -14.20 14.41 1.71
C MET A 157 -14.45 15.74 2.42
N GLY A 158 -14.18 16.88 1.77
CA GLY A 158 -14.45 18.21 2.34
C GLY A 158 -15.93 18.41 2.61
N LEU A 159 -16.78 18.20 1.60
CA LEU A 159 -18.23 18.30 1.75
C LEU A 159 -18.80 17.29 2.75
N ALA A 160 -18.23 16.09 2.79
CA ALA A 160 -18.62 15.09 3.79
C ALA A 160 -18.25 15.56 5.22
N GLY A 161 -17.08 16.16 5.39
CA GLY A 161 -16.65 16.76 6.66
C GLY A 161 -17.56 17.89 7.10
N GLU A 162 -17.91 18.82 6.22
CA GLU A 162 -18.87 19.90 6.49
C GLU A 162 -20.22 19.35 6.93
N ALA A 163 -20.76 18.37 6.23
CA ALA A 163 -22.03 17.75 6.58
C ALA A 163 -22.00 17.07 7.97
N VAL A 164 -20.87 16.46 8.34
CA VAL A 164 -20.67 15.89 9.68
C VAL A 164 -20.60 17.00 10.73
N GLY A 165 -19.82 18.06 10.45
CA GLY A 165 -19.72 19.24 11.32
C GLY A 165 -21.09 19.86 11.60
N GLU A 166 -21.88 20.08 10.57
CA GLU A 166 -23.25 20.62 10.68
C GLU A 166 -24.16 19.69 11.49
N LYS A 167 -24.18 18.39 11.13
CA LYS A 167 -25.05 17.39 11.79
C LYS A 167 -24.77 17.26 13.28
N TYR A 168 -23.51 17.27 13.69
CA TYR A 168 -23.10 17.07 15.07
C TYR A 168 -22.73 18.36 15.79
N LYS A 169 -22.94 19.53 15.15
CA LYS A 169 -22.63 20.86 15.70
C LYS A 169 -21.19 20.96 16.21
N ILE A 170 -20.25 20.43 15.43
CA ILE A 170 -18.83 20.52 15.70
C ILE A 170 -18.35 21.89 15.21
N PRO A 171 -17.69 22.73 16.04
CA PRO A 171 -17.21 24.05 15.66
C PRO A 171 -16.05 23.97 14.64
#